data_b99d19b05992ef18d3680520753c5fea
#
_entry.id   b99d19b05992ef18d3680520753c5fea
#
_cell.length_a   1.000
_cell.length_b   1.000
_cell.length_c   1.000
_cell.angle_alpha   90.00
_cell.angle_beta   90.00
_cell.angle_gamma   90.00
#
_symmetry.space_group_name_H-M   'P 1'
#
loop_
_entity.id
_entity.type
_entity.pdbx_description
1 polymer ?
#
loop_
_entity_poly.entity_id
_entity_poly.type
_entity_poly.pdbx_seq_one_letter_code
_entity_poly.pdbx_strand_id
1 'polypeptide(L)'
;MKCHPSCSLLIAVAAVVLCPSSASAAPKPPLAARSVHLGYPAPDAALFYTEMVVAESVNDSYFMAAGWDTGYFGIQQLGSPTNKVVLFSVWDPTKGDVANAVPLEKRVELLHEGEGVRIRRFGGEGTGGQCMAPLAWKIGETNRFLMRAEVQGEKTAYTAWVWRGDKKDWWKLATFRTQTGGQSLTGLYSFIEDFRRDSKSATERRRARFGNGWVQVLSGEWAPLTNARFTASSSEWEAKETIDAGHSGGWFFLATGGETKTTTPLHSMIKLPQVHRQPPAAITRPHR
;
A
#
# COMPACT_ATOMS: atom_id res chain seq x y z
N MET A 1 6.35 82.55 62.82
CA MET A 1 5.32 81.62 62.32
C MET A 1 6.04 80.63 61.41
N LYS A 2 6.17 79.39 61.82
CA LYS A 2 6.95 78.34 61.16
C LYS A 2 6.00 77.43 60.39
N CYS A 3 6.10 77.36 59.04
CA CYS A 3 5.43 76.35 58.21
C CYS A 3 6.34 75.15 58.00
N HIS A 4 5.85 73.99 58.36
CA HIS A 4 6.47 72.76 58.08
C HIS A 4 5.98 72.18 56.68
N PRO A 5 6.80 71.63 55.84
CA PRO A 5 6.33 70.93 54.69
C PRO A 5 6.15 69.42 55.02
N SER A 6 4.97 68.91 54.73
CA SER A 6 4.64 67.46 54.79
C SER A 6 5.23 66.76 53.59
N CYS A 7 6.05 65.76 53.87
CA CYS A 7 6.62 64.87 52.85
C CYS A 7 5.66 63.70 52.66
N SER A 8 4.99 63.62 51.49
CA SER A 8 4.17 62.45 51.10
C SER A 8 4.99 61.44 50.42
N LEU A 9 5.12 60.21 51.02
CA LEU A 9 5.81 59.07 50.50
C LEU A 9 4.88 58.29 49.51
N LEU A 10 5.15 58.37 48.25
CA LEU A 10 4.47 57.60 47.24
C LEU A 10 5.09 56.15 47.18
N ILE A 11 4.34 55.17 47.65
CA ILE A 11 4.68 53.76 47.53
C ILE A 11 4.20 53.28 46.12
N ALA A 12 5.15 53.03 45.20
CA ALA A 12 4.86 52.44 43.93
C ALA A 12 4.72 50.90 44.09
N VAL A 13 3.51 50.37 43.96
CA VAL A 13 3.24 48.92 43.90
C VAL A 13 3.51 48.46 42.47
N ALA A 14 4.59 47.74 42.28
CA ALA A 14 4.87 47.04 40.99
C ALA A 14 3.99 45.81 40.88
N ALA A 15 3.00 45.85 40.00
CA ALA A 15 2.19 44.69 39.65
C ALA A 15 3.03 43.75 38.71
N VAL A 16 3.47 42.62 39.24
CA VAL A 16 4.08 41.55 38.44
C VAL A 16 2.96 40.86 37.67
N VAL A 17 2.87 41.15 36.38
CA VAL A 17 1.99 40.44 35.44
C VAL A 17 2.64 39.08 35.14
N LEU A 18 2.19 38.04 35.81
CA LEU A 18 2.49 36.66 35.46
C LEU A 18 1.76 36.32 34.14
N CYS A 19 2.45 36.38 33.01
CA CYS A 19 1.95 35.80 31.76
C CYS A 19 1.86 34.25 31.94
N PRO A 20 0.69 33.65 31.76
CA PRO A 20 0.61 32.19 31.75
C PRO A 20 1.40 31.69 30.55
N SER A 21 2.49 30.94 30.78
CA SER A 21 3.17 30.19 29.76
C SER A 21 2.20 29.16 29.20
N SER A 22 1.73 29.38 27.99
CA SER A 22 0.97 28.37 27.24
C SER A 22 1.89 27.16 27.02
N ALA A 23 1.79 26.18 27.90
CA ALA A 23 2.44 24.91 27.70
C ALA A 23 1.83 24.32 26.42
N SER A 24 2.58 24.34 25.31
CA SER A 24 2.22 23.62 24.10
C SER A 24 2.09 22.14 24.45
N ALA A 25 0.90 21.58 24.27
CA ALA A 25 0.70 20.15 24.48
C ALA A 25 1.71 19.38 23.61
N ALA A 26 2.41 18.40 24.18
CA ALA A 26 3.32 17.56 23.42
C ALA A 26 2.56 16.93 22.25
N PRO A 27 3.16 16.86 21.05
CA PRO A 27 2.51 16.24 19.90
C PRO A 27 2.12 14.80 20.24
N LYS A 28 0.90 14.40 19.89
CA LYS A 28 0.44 13.03 20.09
C LYS A 28 1.35 12.08 19.30
N PRO A 29 1.73 10.91 19.87
CA PRO A 29 2.53 9.94 19.14
C PRO A 29 1.76 9.45 17.89
N PRO A 30 2.46 9.14 16.80
CA PRO A 30 1.82 8.60 15.60
C PRO A 30 1.13 7.27 15.91
N LEU A 31 -0.02 7.02 15.25
CA LEU A 31 -0.79 5.78 15.45
C LEU A 31 -0.22 4.61 14.65
N ALA A 32 0.38 4.87 13.49
CA ALA A 32 0.92 3.83 12.60
C ALA A 32 2.22 4.26 11.93
N ALA A 33 2.98 3.30 11.44
CA ALA A 33 4.01 3.53 10.46
C ALA A 33 3.39 4.05 9.15
N ARG A 34 4.08 4.98 8.49
CA ARG A 34 3.59 5.62 7.27
C ARG A 34 3.51 4.64 6.13
N SER A 35 2.39 4.62 5.41
CA SER A 35 2.29 3.83 4.18
C SER A 35 3.21 4.37 3.10
N VAL A 36 3.99 3.49 2.47
CA VAL A 36 5.03 3.82 1.48
C VAL A 36 4.79 3.08 0.18
N HIS A 37 5.01 3.75 -0.95
CA HIS A 37 4.62 3.25 -2.26
C HIS A 37 5.75 3.35 -3.29
N LEU A 38 5.70 2.44 -4.28
CA LEU A 38 6.42 2.49 -5.54
C LEU A 38 5.39 2.64 -6.66
N GLY A 39 5.28 3.82 -7.27
CA GLY A 39 4.47 4.04 -8.47
C GLY A 39 5.28 3.72 -9.72
N TYR A 40 4.79 2.85 -10.58
CA TYR A 40 5.47 2.43 -11.79
C TYR A 40 4.98 3.23 -13.00
N PRO A 41 5.85 4.04 -13.65
CA PRO A 41 5.51 4.73 -14.89
C PRO A 41 5.51 3.73 -16.05
N ALA A 42 4.42 3.02 -16.22
CA ALA A 42 4.21 2.02 -17.25
C ALA A 42 3.05 2.42 -18.17
N PRO A 43 3.05 1.98 -19.44
CA PRO A 43 1.88 2.07 -20.30
C PRO A 43 0.72 1.23 -19.74
N ASP A 44 -0.49 1.49 -20.25
CA ASP A 44 -1.66 0.67 -19.99
C ASP A 44 -1.39 -0.79 -20.39
N ALA A 45 -1.77 -1.72 -19.53
CA ALA A 45 -1.39 -3.10 -19.66
C ALA A 45 -2.57 -4.07 -19.57
N ALA A 46 -2.48 -5.15 -20.32
CA ALA A 46 -3.39 -6.29 -20.21
C ALA A 46 -2.94 -7.26 -19.10
N LEU A 47 -1.63 -7.25 -18.76
CA LEU A 47 -1.08 -8.14 -17.74
C LEU A 47 -0.02 -7.43 -16.91
N PHE A 48 -0.02 -7.69 -15.59
CA PHE A 48 1.00 -7.24 -14.66
C PHE A 48 1.54 -8.43 -13.86
N TYR A 49 2.82 -8.66 -13.97
CA TYR A 49 3.56 -9.63 -13.18
C TYR A 49 4.57 -8.94 -12.28
N THR A 50 4.71 -9.40 -11.04
CA THR A 50 5.77 -8.94 -10.14
C THR A 50 6.15 -10.03 -9.14
N GLU A 51 7.38 -9.95 -8.66
CA GLU A 51 7.89 -10.76 -7.57
C GLU A 51 8.13 -9.89 -6.34
N MET A 52 7.86 -10.45 -5.17
CA MET A 52 8.04 -9.76 -3.89
C MET A 52 8.70 -10.69 -2.87
N VAL A 53 9.66 -10.13 -2.12
CA VAL A 53 10.29 -10.79 -0.97
C VAL A 53 10.07 -9.93 0.26
N VAL A 54 9.28 -10.41 1.21
CA VAL A 54 9.16 -9.78 2.53
C VAL A 54 10.42 -10.05 3.32
N ALA A 55 11.13 -9.00 3.74
CA ALA A 55 12.36 -9.10 4.52
C ALA A 55 12.09 -8.96 6.02
N GLU A 56 11.16 -8.08 6.41
CA GLU A 56 10.76 -7.83 7.79
C GLU A 56 9.24 -7.62 7.83
N SER A 57 8.56 -8.28 8.77
CA SER A 57 7.12 -8.22 8.94
C SER A 57 6.74 -8.29 10.41
N VAL A 58 5.67 -7.60 10.74
CA VAL A 58 5.02 -7.64 12.05
C VAL A 58 3.52 -7.82 11.87
N ASN A 59 2.78 -8.04 12.96
CA ASN A 59 1.33 -8.19 12.90
C ASN A 59 0.66 -6.98 12.26
N ASP A 60 -0.40 -7.25 11.52
CA ASP A 60 -1.24 -6.27 10.85
C ASP A 60 -0.46 -5.42 9.83
N SER A 61 0.36 -6.12 9.04
CA SER A 61 1.12 -5.56 7.92
C SER A 61 0.54 -6.01 6.58
N TYR A 62 0.42 -5.08 5.66
CA TYR A 62 0.07 -5.37 4.27
C TYR A 62 1.25 -5.09 3.34
N PHE A 63 1.61 -6.09 2.55
CA PHE A 63 2.59 -6.03 1.47
C PHE A 63 1.83 -6.20 0.16
N MET A 64 1.47 -5.09 -0.45
CA MET A 64 0.73 -5.06 -1.70
C MET A 64 1.71 -5.11 -2.87
N ALA A 65 1.63 -6.17 -3.65
CA ALA A 65 2.55 -6.44 -4.76
C ALA A 65 2.12 -5.79 -6.07
N ALA A 66 0.83 -5.87 -6.39
CA ALA A 66 0.26 -5.40 -7.65
C ALA A 66 -1.00 -4.58 -7.41
N GLY A 67 -0.87 -3.26 -7.40
CA GLY A 67 -1.96 -2.29 -7.36
C GLY A 67 -2.15 -1.63 -8.71
N TRP A 68 -3.38 -1.19 -8.98
CA TRP A 68 -3.77 -0.41 -10.14
C TRP A 68 -4.96 0.49 -9.76
N ASP A 69 -5.38 1.39 -10.63
CA ASP A 69 -6.41 2.39 -10.32
C ASP A 69 -7.74 1.81 -9.82
N THR A 70 -8.04 0.54 -10.11
CA THR A 70 -9.34 -0.09 -9.78
C THR A 70 -9.23 -1.17 -8.70
N GLY A 71 -8.03 -1.46 -8.16
CA GLY A 71 -7.89 -2.50 -7.13
C GLY A 71 -6.46 -2.77 -6.67
N TYR A 72 -6.31 -3.81 -5.87
CA TYR A 72 -5.03 -4.19 -5.26
C TYR A 72 -4.93 -5.68 -4.96
N PHE A 73 -3.71 -6.19 -5.02
CA PHE A 73 -3.38 -7.60 -4.84
C PHE A 73 -2.06 -7.78 -4.10
N GLY A 74 -2.04 -8.57 -3.04
CA GLY A 74 -0.85 -8.79 -2.23
C GLY A 74 -1.04 -9.79 -1.11
N ILE A 75 -0.18 -9.71 -0.09
CA ILE A 75 -0.20 -10.60 1.09
C ILE A 75 -0.21 -9.80 2.39
N GLN A 76 -0.85 -10.36 3.39
CA GLN A 76 -0.93 -9.77 4.73
C GLN A 76 -0.43 -10.75 5.80
N GLN A 77 0.15 -10.18 6.85
CA GLN A 77 0.28 -10.83 8.15
C GLN A 77 -0.76 -10.19 9.07
N LEU A 78 -1.75 -10.96 9.49
CA LEU A 78 -2.80 -10.52 10.40
C LEU A 78 -2.33 -10.64 11.87
N GLY A 79 -3.20 -10.40 12.83
CA GLY A 79 -2.94 -10.30 14.28
C GLY A 79 -2.01 -11.34 14.92
N SER A 80 -1.41 -12.27 14.18
CA SER A 80 -0.37 -13.17 14.63
C SER A 80 0.63 -13.53 13.53
N PRO A 81 1.87 -13.96 13.88
CA PRO A 81 2.91 -14.32 12.90
C PRO A 81 2.56 -15.50 12.00
N THR A 82 1.65 -16.36 12.42
CA THR A 82 1.20 -17.55 11.67
C THR A 82 -0.06 -17.30 10.84
N ASN A 83 -0.80 -16.23 11.13
CA ASN A 83 -2.02 -15.88 10.41
C ASN A 83 -1.68 -15.04 9.17
N LYS A 84 -1.36 -15.71 8.09
CA LYS A 84 -0.91 -15.11 6.83
C LYS A 84 -1.86 -15.44 5.70
N VAL A 85 -2.16 -14.43 4.90
CA VAL A 85 -3.16 -14.54 3.83
C VAL A 85 -2.65 -13.90 2.54
N VAL A 86 -3.25 -14.31 1.44
CA VAL A 86 -3.28 -13.58 0.17
C VAL A 86 -4.61 -12.84 0.07
N LEU A 87 -4.58 -11.64 -0.49
CA LEU A 87 -5.71 -10.73 -0.62
C LEU A 87 -5.75 -10.12 -2.01
N PHE A 88 -6.90 -10.19 -2.68
CA PHE A 88 -7.17 -9.53 -3.96
C PHE A 88 -8.51 -8.81 -3.89
N SER A 89 -8.54 -7.53 -4.24
CA SER A 89 -9.71 -6.66 -4.16
C SER A 89 -9.88 -5.81 -5.41
N VAL A 90 -11.13 -5.57 -5.79
CA VAL A 90 -11.52 -4.70 -6.89
C VAL A 90 -12.62 -3.76 -6.39
N TRP A 91 -12.49 -2.44 -6.65
CA TRP A 91 -13.46 -1.44 -6.22
C TRP A 91 -14.70 -1.39 -7.09
N ASP A 92 -15.83 -1.09 -6.44
CA ASP A 92 -17.03 -0.64 -7.12
C ASP A 92 -16.77 0.73 -7.79
N PRO A 93 -17.43 1.04 -8.90
CA PRO A 93 -17.28 2.33 -9.59
C PRO A 93 -18.09 3.45 -8.90
N THR A 94 -18.08 3.49 -7.57
CA THR A 94 -18.89 4.41 -6.76
C THR A 94 -18.04 5.05 -5.67
N LYS A 95 -18.46 6.23 -5.23
CA LYS A 95 -17.90 6.89 -4.05
C LYS A 95 -18.75 6.51 -2.84
N GLY A 96 -18.11 6.12 -1.75
CA GLY A 96 -18.75 5.78 -0.48
C GLY A 96 -18.19 4.54 0.17
N ASP A 97 -18.44 4.37 1.46
CA ASP A 97 -17.77 3.40 2.32
C ASP A 97 -18.71 2.30 2.84
N VAL A 98 -20.01 2.38 2.51
CA VAL A 98 -21.01 1.42 2.96
C VAL A 98 -21.31 0.40 1.87
N ALA A 99 -20.71 -0.78 1.96
CA ALA A 99 -20.78 -1.82 0.94
C ALA A 99 -22.21 -2.22 0.54
N ASN A 100 -23.12 -2.28 1.50
CA ASN A 100 -24.51 -2.67 1.26
C ASN A 100 -25.37 -1.54 0.65
N ALA A 101 -24.91 -0.28 0.71
CA ALA A 101 -25.62 0.85 0.11
C ALA A 101 -25.38 0.97 -1.41
N VAL A 102 -24.39 0.26 -1.96
CA VAL A 102 -24.12 0.27 -3.40
C VAL A 102 -25.23 -0.51 -4.14
N PRO A 103 -25.89 0.09 -5.15
CA PRO A 103 -26.87 -0.61 -5.99
C PRO A 103 -26.29 -1.86 -6.65
N LEU A 104 -27.07 -2.91 -6.78
CA LEU A 104 -26.59 -4.22 -7.28
C LEU A 104 -25.91 -4.12 -8.65
N GLU A 105 -26.47 -3.32 -9.55
CA GLU A 105 -25.98 -3.13 -10.92
C GLU A 105 -24.65 -2.38 -10.99
N LYS A 106 -24.25 -1.71 -9.89
CA LYS A 106 -22.96 -0.99 -9.74
C LYS A 106 -21.94 -1.77 -8.92
N ARG A 107 -22.31 -2.93 -8.40
CA ARG A 107 -21.37 -3.76 -7.63
C ARG A 107 -20.41 -4.50 -8.54
N VAL A 108 -19.20 -4.72 -8.04
CA VAL A 108 -18.26 -5.67 -8.61
C VAL A 108 -18.94 -7.03 -8.73
N GLU A 109 -18.83 -7.63 -9.91
CA GLU A 109 -19.36 -8.95 -10.24
C GLU A 109 -18.29 -10.02 -10.00
N LEU A 110 -18.63 -11.12 -9.37
CA LEU A 110 -17.77 -12.30 -9.26
C LEU A 110 -18.00 -13.19 -10.49
N LEU A 111 -16.97 -13.38 -11.33
CA LEU A 111 -17.04 -14.27 -12.49
C LEU A 111 -16.41 -15.63 -12.24
N HIS A 112 -15.44 -15.70 -11.31
CA HIS A 112 -14.77 -16.92 -10.91
C HIS A 112 -14.35 -16.85 -9.44
N GLU A 113 -14.58 -17.94 -8.72
CA GLU A 113 -14.09 -18.19 -7.37
C GLU A 113 -13.12 -19.39 -7.41
N GLY A 114 -11.90 -19.18 -6.94
CA GLY A 114 -10.90 -20.24 -6.83
C GLY A 114 -11.17 -21.17 -5.65
N GLU A 115 -10.64 -22.38 -5.72
CA GLU A 115 -10.74 -23.34 -4.63
C GLU A 115 -10.08 -22.81 -3.35
N GLY A 116 -10.81 -22.87 -2.21
CA GLY A 116 -10.30 -22.50 -0.89
C GLY A 116 -10.17 -21.00 -0.63
N VAL A 117 -10.70 -20.14 -1.49
CA VAL A 117 -10.77 -18.70 -1.25
C VAL A 117 -12.10 -18.34 -0.56
N ARG A 118 -12.12 -17.25 0.19
CA ARG A 118 -13.31 -16.65 0.75
C ARG A 118 -13.61 -15.34 0.04
N ILE A 119 -14.78 -15.26 -0.55
CA ILE A 119 -15.28 -14.06 -1.22
C ILE A 119 -16.12 -13.24 -0.23
N ARG A 120 -15.91 -11.94 -0.23
CA ARG A 120 -16.73 -10.98 0.54
C ARG A 120 -16.79 -9.64 -0.16
N ARG A 121 -17.70 -8.80 0.30
CA ARG A 121 -17.69 -7.37 0.01
C ARG A 121 -16.95 -6.64 1.13
N PHE A 122 -16.24 -5.59 0.80
CA PHE A 122 -15.59 -4.71 1.77
C PHE A 122 -16.17 -3.30 1.73
N GLY A 123 -15.92 -2.52 2.79
CA GLY A 123 -16.29 -1.13 2.97
C GLY A 123 -15.33 -0.45 3.95
N GLY A 124 -15.49 0.86 4.17
CA GLY A 124 -14.67 1.66 5.10
C GLY A 124 -13.53 2.43 4.43
N GLU A 125 -13.08 1.98 3.24
CA GLU A 125 -12.07 2.65 2.41
C GLU A 125 -12.49 2.56 0.93
N GLY A 126 -13.72 3.00 0.63
CA GLY A 126 -14.41 2.62 -0.60
C GLY A 126 -15.12 1.28 -0.43
N THR A 127 -15.78 0.81 -1.48
CA THR A 127 -16.49 -0.46 -1.49
C THR A 127 -16.07 -1.33 -2.66
N GLY A 128 -16.26 -2.66 -2.56
CA GLY A 128 -15.89 -3.55 -3.66
C GLY A 128 -16.04 -5.02 -3.34
N GLY A 129 -15.54 -5.84 -4.26
CA GLY A 129 -15.40 -7.28 -4.09
C GLY A 129 -13.98 -7.63 -3.63
N GLN A 130 -13.86 -8.59 -2.72
CA GLN A 130 -12.60 -9.06 -2.18
C GLN A 130 -12.57 -10.57 -2.10
N CYS A 131 -11.45 -11.17 -2.50
CA CYS A 131 -11.14 -12.54 -2.12
C CYS A 131 -9.95 -12.56 -1.15
N MET A 132 -10.00 -13.50 -0.21
CA MET A 132 -8.93 -13.75 0.76
C MET A 132 -8.78 -15.24 0.98
N ALA A 133 -7.53 -15.71 1.10
CA ALA A 133 -7.25 -17.10 1.39
C ALA A 133 -6.00 -17.25 2.27
N PRO A 134 -5.91 -18.30 3.10
CA PRO A 134 -4.68 -18.63 3.80
C PRO A 134 -3.54 -18.89 2.81
N LEU A 135 -2.40 -18.25 3.03
CA LEU A 135 -1.16 -18.48 2.28
C LEU A 135 0.01 -18.40 3.24
N ALA A 136 0.67 -19.53 3.51
CA ALA A 136 1.78 -19.64 4.47
C ALA A 136 3.10 -19.12 3.88
N TRP A 137 3.10 -17.87 3.40
CA TRP A 137 4.31 -17.23 2.90
C TRP A 137 5.33 -17.00 4.04
N LYS A 138 6.62 -17.01 3.70
CA LYS A 138 7.70 -16.84 4.68
C LYS A 138 8.56 -15.63 4.36
N ILE A 139 9.15 -15.07 5.41
CA ILE A 139 10.19 -14.05 5.27
C ILE A 139 11.36 -14.63 4.48
N GLY A 140 11.88 -13.88 3.51
CA GLY A 140 12.97 -14.28 2.63
C GLY A 140 12.55 -15.10 1.41
N GLU A 141 11.33 -15.62 1.35
CA GLU A 141 10.83 -16.35 0.18
C GLU A 141 10.33 -15.39 -0.91
N THR A 142 10.52 -15.78 -2.16
CA THR A 142 9.97 -15.07 -3.33
C THR A 142 8.52 -15.45 -3.55
N ASN A 143 7.63 -14.49 -3.39
CA ASN A 143 6.22 -14.60 -3.74
C ASN A 143 6.02 -14.02 -5.15
N ARG A 144 5.23 -14.71 -6.02
CA ARG A 144 4.99 -14.31 -7.41
C ARG A 144 3.52 -14.03 -7.62
N PHE A 145 3.24 -12.91 -8.24
CA PHE A 145 1.89 -12.39 -8.47
C PHE A 145 1.67 -12.14 -9.96
N LEU A 146 0.54 -12.57 -10.46
CA LEU A 146 0.12 -12.35 -11.84
C LEU A 146 -1.29 -11.79 -11.85
N MET A 147 -1.48 -10.68 -12.53
CA MET A 147 -2.75 -10.00 -12.70
C MET A 147 -3.04 -9.87 -14.20
N ARG A 148 -4.26 -10.18 -14.63
CA ARG A 148 -4.75 -9.96 -15.99
C ARG A 148 -5.98 -9.07 -15.97
N ALA A 149 -6.05 -8.15 -16.91
CA ALA A 149 -7.25 -7.37 -17.24
C ALA A 149 -7.75 -7.76 -18.63
N GLU A 150 -9.04 -8.05 -18.73
CA GLU A 150 -9.75 -8.31 -19.98
C GLU A 150 -10.88 -7.29 -20.15
N VAL A 151 -10.68 -6.37 -21.08
CA VAL A 151 -11.67 -5.31 -21.37
C VAL A 151 -12.86 -5.93 -22.12
N GLN A 152 -14.07 -5.70 -21.63
CA GLN A 152 -15.33 -6.23 -22.13
C GLN A 152 -16.35 -5.09 -22.29
N GLY A 153 -16.17 -4.28 -23.33
CA GLY A 153 -16.92 -3.03 -23.50
C GLY A 153 -16.59 -2.02 -22.41
N GLU A 154 -17.59 -1.53 -21.71
CA GLU A 154 -17.44 -0.57 -20.62
C GLU A 154 -16.94 -1.20 -19.29
N LYS A 155 -16.84 -2.51 -19.22
CA LYS A 155 -16.39 -3.26 -18.04
C LYS A 155 -15.04 -3.91 -18.27
N THR A 156 -14.31 -4.16 -17.20
CA THR A 156 -13.06 -4.92 -17.23
C THR A 156 -13.10 -6.04 -16.21
N ALA A 157 -12.75 -7.24 -16.65
CA ALA A 157 -12.57 -8.41 -15.82
C ALA A 157 -11.12 -8.51 -15.37
N TYR A 158 -10.88 -8.51 -14.06
CA TYR A 158 -9.57 -8.64 -13.44
C TYR A 158 -9.42 -10.02 -12.83
N THR A 159 -8.39 -10.75 -13.21
CA THR A 159 -8.09 -12.08 -12.69
C THR A 159 -6.75 -12.08 -11.98
N ALA A 160 -6.69 -12.63 -10.77
CA ALA A 160 -5.49 -12.72 -9.96
C ALA A 160 -5.03 -14.16 -9.78
N TRP A 161 -3.71 -14.39 -9.93
CA TRP A 161 -3.04 -15.64 -9.62
C TRP A 161 -1.85 -15.39 -8.70
N VAL A 162 -1.66 -16.27 -7.72
CA VAL A 162 -0.45 -16.34 -6.89
C VAL A 162 0.25 -17.67 -7.12
N TRP A 163 1.58 -17.65 -7.18
CA TRP A 163 2.37 -18.87 -7.31
C TRP A 163 2.44 -19.62 -5.98
N ARG A 164 2.09 -20.90 -5.98
CA ARG A 164 2.28 -21.80 -4.85
C ARG A 164 3.55 -22.59 -5.02
N GLY A 165 4.59 -22.28 -4.24
CA GLY A 165 5.90 -22.92 -4.31
C GLY A 165 5.87 -24.40 -3.96
N ASP A 166 5.01 -24.83 -3.06
CA ASP A 166 4.78 -26.20 -2.63
C ASP A 166 4.20 -27.09 -3.74
N LYS A 167 3.30 -26.53 -4.54
CA LYS A 167 2.62 -27.21 -5.66
C LYS A 167 3.29 -26.97 -7.01
N LYS A 168 4.21 -26.01 -7.09
CA LYS A 168 4.85 -25.54 -8.33
C LYS A 168 3.83 -25.15 -9.40
N ASP A 169 2.76 -24.47 -8.99
CA ASP A 169 1.63 -24.13 -9.84
C ASP A 169 1.06 -22.75 -9.50
N TRP A 170 0.39 -22.14 -10.48
CA TRP A 170 -0.37 -20.92 -10.33
C TRP A 170 -1.75 -21.21 -9.75
N TRP A 171 -2.06 -20.60 -8.62
CA TRP A 171 -3.36 -20.64 -8.01
C TRP A 171 -4.20 -19.44 -8.45
N LYS A 172 -5.23 -19.70 -9.25
CA LYS A 172 -6.21 -18.72 -9.65
C LYS A 172 -7.13 -18.43 -8.46
N LEU A 173 -7.10 -17.19 -7.95
CA LEU A 173 -7.82 -16.79 -6.75
C LEU A 173 -9.26 -16.40 -7.05
N ALA A 174 -9.44 -15.44 -7.93
CA ALA A 174 -10.76 -14.96 -8.36
C ALA A 174 -10.67 -14.22 -9.68
N THR A 175 -11.83 -14.06 -10.33
CA THR A 175 -12.05 -13.08 -11.40
C THR A 175 -13.18 -12.17 -10.97
N PHE A 176 -12.89 -10.89 -10.83
CA PHE A 176 -13.88 -9.84 -10.58
C PHE A 176 -14.04 -8.97 -11.81
N ARG A 177 -15.27 -8.51 -12.10
CA ARG A 177 -15.57 -7.58 -13.17
C ARG A 177 -16.24 -6.32 -12.62
N THR A 178 -15.79 -5.16 -13.07
CA THR A 178 -16.34 -3.87 -12.67
C THR A 178 -16.43 -2.90 -13.84
N GLN A 179 -17.23 -1.86 -13.67
CA GLN A 179 -17.35 -0.76 -14.65
C GLN A 179 -16.07 0.08 -14.61
N THR A 180 -15.42 0.27 -15.73
CA THR A 180 -14.14 1.01 -15.87
C THR A 180 -14.14 2.03 -17.00
N GLY A 181 -15.21 2.09 -17.80
CA GLY A 181 -15.19 2.84 -19.07
C GLY A 181 -14.25 2.21 -20.11
N GLY A 182 -14.02 0.89 -20.05
CA GLY A 182 -13.14 0.21 -20.98
C GLY A 182 -11.63 0.33 -20.66
N GLN A 183 -11.26 0.79 -19.44
CA GLN A 183 -9.86 0.87 -19.02
C GLN A 183 -9.29 -0.50 -18.67
N SER A 184 -8.02 -0.73 -19.03
CA SER A 184 -7.22 -1.91 -18.65
C SER A 184 -6.50 -1.71 -17.30
N LEU A 185 -5.31 -2.27 -17.10
CA LEU A 185 -4.46 -1.99 -15.93
C LEU A 185 -3.74 -0.66 -16.12
N THR A 186 -4.08 0.33 -15.30
CA THR A 186 -3.53 1.69 -15.29
C THR A 186 -3.07 2.07 -13.89
N GLY A 187 -2.17 3.06 -13.75
CA GLY A 187 -1.74 3.55 -12.46
C GLY A 187 -1.04 2.51 -11.59
N LEU A 188 -0.16 1.70 -12.17
CA LEU A 188 0.45 0.55 -11.49
C LEU A 188 1.34 0.96 -10.31
N TYR A 189 1.21 0.25 -9.17
CA TYR A 189 2.00 0.54 -7.97
C TYR A 189 2.14 -0.68 -7.05
N SER A 190 3.06 -0.57 -6.09
CA SER A 190 3.19 -1.48 -4.93
C SER A 190 3.28 -0.66 -3.65
N PHE A 191 2.93 -1.23 -2.50
CA PHE A 191 3.08 -0.55 -1.22
C PHE A 191 3.36 -1.48 -0.03
N ILE A 192 3.75 -0.86 1.09
CA ILE A 192 3.73 -1.45 2.43
C ILE A 192 2.85 -0.58 3.31
N GLU A 193 1.95 -1.19 4.08
CA GLU A 193 1.05 -0.51 5.00
C GLU A 193 1.05 -1.16 6.39
N ASP A 194 0.97 -0.30 7.40
CA ASP A 194 0.63 -0.62 8.78
C ASP A 194 -0.85 -0.34 9.01
N PHE A 195 -1.69 -1.38 9.06
CA PHE A 195 -3.12 -1.21 9.31
C PHE A 195 -3.53 -1.47 10.78
N ARG A 196 -2.56 -1.71 11.66
CA ARG A 196 -2.81 -1.92 13.10
C ARG A 196 -3.20 -0.65 13.83
N ARG A 197 -2.53 0.46 13.57
CA ARG A 197 -2.87 1.82 14.03
C ARG A 197 -3.03 1.94 15.56
N ASP A 198 -2.11 1.35 16.34
CA ASP A 198 -2.14 1.31 17.82
C ASP A 198 -0.96 2.04 18.49
N SER A 199 -0.26 2.89 17.78
CA SER A 199 0.97 3.61 18.16
C SER A 199 2.19 2.71 18.37
N LYS A 200 2.04 1.53 18.92
CA LYS A 200 3.13 0.56 19.05
C LYS A 200 3.60 0.09 17.68
N SER A 201 2.67 -0.15 16.77
CA SER A 201 2.98 -0.60 15.41
C SER A 201 3.84 0.38 14.62
N ALA A 202 3.77 1.69 14.92
CA ALA A 202 4.63 2.71 14.33
C ALA A 202 6.13 2.51 14.68
N THR A 203 6.43 1.87 15.82
CA THR A 203 7.79 1.56 16.28
C THR A 203 8.32 0.23 15.77
N GLU A 204 7.53 -0.51 15.01
CA GLU A 204 7.86 -1.83 14.48
C GLU A 204 8.14 -1.73 12.98
N ARG A 205 9.24 -2.36 12.53
CA ARG A 205 9.71 -2.22 11.15
C ARG A 205 9.07 -3.21 10.20
N ARG A 206 8.73 -2.72 9.01
CA ARG A 206 8.27 -3.48 7.85
C ARG A 206 9.18 -3.22 6.68
N ARG A 207 9.60 -4.26 5.97
CA ARG A 207 10.44 -4.14 4.79
C ARG A 207 10.13 -5.22 3.77
N ALA A 208 10.04 -4.84 2.50
CA ALA A 208 9.94 -5.78 1.39
C ALA A 208 10.75 -5.31 0.18
N ARG A 209 11.13 -6.27 -0.67
CA ARG A 209 11.73 -6.02 -1.98
C ARG A 209 10.74 -6.39 -3.07
N PHE A 210 10.73 -5.61 -4.13
CA PHE A 210 9.88 -5.78 -5.31
C PHE A 210 10.78 -5.83 -6.54
N GLY A 211 10.58 -6.81 -7.41
CA GLY A 211 11.47 -6.96 -8.56
C GLY A 211 10.95 -7.93 -9.60
N ASN A 212 11.75 -8.13 -10.64
CA ASN A 212 11.37 -8.93 -11.80
C ASN A 212 9.95 -8.59 -12.31
N GLY A 213 9.60 -7.27 -12.24
CA GLY A 213 8.30 -6.74 -12.62
C GLY A 213 8.19 -6.61 -14.14
N TRP A 214 7.05 -7.03 -14.70
CA TRP A 214 6.76 -6.99 -16.12
C TRP A 214 5.32 -6.63 -16.38
N VAL A 215 5.08 -5.89 -17.45
CA VAL A 215 3.76 -5.67 -18.00
C VAL A 215 3.70 -6.19 -19.42
N GLN A 216 2.56 -6.75 -19.81
CA GLN A 216 2.23 -6.95 -21.20
C GLN A 216 1.29 -5.83 -21.61
N VAL A 217 1.78 -4.93 -22.48
CA VAL A 217 0.98 -3.82 -22.99
C VAL A 217 -0.12 -4.33 -23.94
N LEU A 218 -1.08 -3.48 -24.28
CA LEU A 218 -2.25 -3.87 -25.09
C LEU A 218 -1.89 -4.37 -26.49
N SER A 219 -0.71 -3.99 -27.03
CA SER A 219 -0.19 -4.53 -28.29
C SER A 219 0.32 -5.98 -28.19
N GLY A 220 0.44 -6.54 -26.96
CA GLY A 220 1.01 -7.84 -26.69
C GLY A 220 2.51 -7.84 -26.37
N GLU A 221 3.19 -6.70 -26.51
CA GLU A 221 4.61 -6.56 -26.18
C GLU A 221 4.83 -6.59 -24.68
N TRP A 222 6.00 -7.10 -24.26
CA TRP A 222 6.41 -7.13 -22.87
C TRP A 222 7.37 -5.98 -22.54
N ALA A 223 7.08 -5.25 -21.47
CA ALA A 223 7.92 -4.18 -20.96
C ALA A 223 8.32 -4.46 -19.50
N PRO A 224 9.62 -4.36 -19.16
CA PRO A 224 10.08 -4.52 -17.77
C PRO A 224 9.80 -3.25 -16.94
N LEU A 225 9.45 -3.42 -15.69
CA LEU A 225 9.31 -2.35 -14.72
C LEU A 225 10.68 -2.02 -14.11
N THR A 226 11.35 -1.02 -14.66
CA THR A 226 12.73 -0.64 -14.28
C THR A 226 12.82 0.67 -13.54
N ASN A 227 11.74 1.43 -13.51
CA ASN A 227 11.64 2.71 -12.83
C ASN A 227 10.46 2.68 -11.86
N ALA A 228 10.64 3.30 -10.69
CA ALA A 228 9.58 3.47 -9.72
C ALA A 228 9.70 4.82 -9.03
N ARG A 229 8.59 5.52 -8.85
CA ARG A 229 8.51 6.75 -8.06
C ARG A 229 8.24 6.40 -6.61
N PHE A 230 9.08 6.86 -5.69
CA PHE A 230 8.86 6.74 -4.26
C PHE A 230 7.84 7.76 -3.78
N THR A 231 6.73 7.30 -3.21
CA THR A 231 5.72 8.15 -2.57
C THR A 231 5.31 7.57 -1.22
N ALA A 232 4.55 8.34 -0.46
CA ALA A 232 3.99 7.90 0.82
C ALA A 232 2.66 8.61 1.07
N SER A 233 1.85 8.05 1.96
CA SER A 233 0.61 8.65 2.44
C SER A 233 0.86 10.01 3.10
N SER A 234 -0.18 10.84 3.20
CA SER A 234 -0.13 12.17 3.80
C SER A 234 -0.84 12.27 5.16
N SER A 235 -1.40 11.18 5.68
CA SER A 235 -2.19 11.14 6.92
C SER A 235 -1.41 11.71 8.11
N GLU A 236 -2.03 12.61 8.88
CA GLU A 236 -1.37 13.30 10.00
C GLU A 236 -1.04 12.37 11.18
N TRP A 237 -1.78 11.27 11.31
CA TRP A 237 -1.61 10.29 12.36
C TRP A 237 -0.50 9.25 12.09
N GLU A 238 0.19 9.33 10.96
CA GLU A 238 1.30 8.43 10.62
C GLU A 238 2.67 9.01 10.98
N ALA A 239 3.62 8.12 11.30
CA ALA A 239 5.02 8.47 11.53
C ALA A 239 5.71 8.92 10.23
N LYS A 240 6.02 10.22 10.09
CA LYS A 240 6.48 10.81 8.83
C LYS A 240 7.91 10.45 8.45
N GLU A 241 8.80 10.30 9.44
CA GLU A 241 10.25 10.28 9.23
C GLU A 241 10.84 8.86 9.09
N THR A 242 10.10 7.82 9.52
CA THR A 242 10.58 6.45 9.56
C THR A 242 10.23 5.68 8.28
N ILE A 243 10.62 6.22 7.12
CA ILE A 243 10.35 5.64 5.80
C ILE A 243 11.61 5.61 4.96
N ASP A 244 11.72 4.64 4.06
CA ASP A 244 12.78 4.60 3.05
C ASP A 244 12.37 3.78 1.84
N ALA A 245 13.04 4.07 0.71
CA ALA A 245 12.94 3.32 -0.52
C ALA A 245 14.30 3.33 -1.24
N GLY A 246 14.47 2.43 -2.17
CA GLY A 246 15.70 2.39 -2.96
C GLY A 246 15.77 1.14 -3.81
N HIS A 247 16.98 0.75 -4.20
CA HIS A 247 17.21 -0.51 -4.90
C HIS A 247 18.46 -1.23 -4.37
N SER A 248 18.44 -2.54 -4.47
CA SER A 248 19.58 -3.42 -4.14
C SER A 248 19.48 -4.73 -4.90
N GLY A 249 20.57 -5.16 -5.53
CA GLY A 249 20.61 -6.43 -6.26
C GLY A 249 19.59 -6.56 -7.39
N GLY A 250 19.28 -5.47 -8.09
CA GLY A 250 18.29 -5.47 -9.19
C GLY A 250 16.82 -5.47 -8.73
N TRP A 251 16.56 -5.21 -7.44
CA TRP A 251 15.23 -5.12 -6.82
C TRP A 251 15.02 -3.75 -6.21
N PHE A 252 13.84 -3.19 -6.34
CA PHE A 252 13.39 -2.09 -5.50
C PHE A 252 13.17 -2.59 -4.07
N PHE A 253 13.21 -1.67 -3.10
CA PHE A 253 12.75 -1.94 -1.75
C PHE A 253 11.92 -0.79 -1.20
N LEU A 254 11.04 -1.12 -0.28
CA LEU A 254 10.34 -0.20 0.62
C LEU A 254 10.60 -0.61 2.05
N ALA A 255 10.72 0.37 2.94
CA ALA A 255 10.79 0.16 4.39
C ALA A 255 9.99 1.24 5.11
N THR A 256 9.32 0.87 6.22
CA THR A 256 8.56 1.81 7.05
C THR A 256 8.51 1.33 8.50
N GLY A 257 8.39 2.30 9.41
CA GLY A 257 8.31 2.07 10.86
C GLY A 257 9.65 1.76 11.53
N GLY A 258 9.62 1.63 12.85
CA GLY A 258 10.80 1.36 13.66
C GLY A 258 11.86 2.44 13.50
N GLU A 259 13.12 2.02 13.47
CA GLU A 259 14.29 2.90 13.29
C GLU A 259 14.67 3.07 11.80
N THR A 260 13.72 2.96 10.89
CA THR A 260 13.99 3.18 9.45
C THR A 260 14.47 4.61 9.24
N LYS A 261 15.63 4.73 8.58
CA LYS A 261 16.22 6.04 8.23
C LYS A 261 15.98 6.32 6.76
N THR A 262 15.46 7.49 6.43
CA THR A 262 15.25 7.94 5.06
C THR A 262 16.59 8.19 4.39
N THR A 263 16.90 7.43 3.35
CA THR A 263 18.09 7.64 2.49
C THR A 263 17.70 8.17 1.11
N THR A 264 16.49 7.90 0.66
CA THR A 264 15.96 8.36 -0.61
C THR A 264 14.91 9.45 -0.38
N PRO A 265 15.05 10.64 -0.96
CA PRO A 265 14.05 11.70 -0.84
C PRO A 265 12.69 11.26 -1.38
N LEU A 266 11.61 11.68 -0.71
CA LEU A 266 10.25 11.43 -1.16
C LEU A 266 10.05 12.05 -2.57
N HIS A 267 9.25 11.40 -3.40
CA HIS A 267 8.98 11.73 -4.80
C HIS A 267 10.15 11.50 -5.78
N SER A 268 11.29 10.97 -5.32
CA SER A 268 12.38 10.58 -6.19
C SER A 268 11.99 9.45 -7.14
N MET A 269 12.59 9.47 -8.33
CA MET A 269 12.55 8.35 -9.27
C MET A 269 13.72 7.41 -8.98
N ILE A 270 13.41 6.16 -8.64
CA ILE A 270 14.39 5.09 -8.44
C ILE A 270 14.48 4.31 -9.74
N LYS A 271 15.71 4.06 -10.20
CA LYS A 271 15.98 3.33 -11.44
C LYS A 271 16.83 2.09 -11.13
N LEU A 272 16.38 0.93 -11.59
CA LEU A 272 17.18 -0.30 -11.50
C LEU A 272 18.36 -0.25 -12.47
N PRO A 273 19.57 -0.60 -12.03
CA PRO A 273 20.77 -0.51 -12.87
C PRO A 273 20.81 -1.58 -13.97
N GLN A 274 20.11 -2.69 -13.77
CA GLN A 274 20.09 -3.80 -14.70
C GLN A 274 18.70 -4.44 -14.73
N VAL A 275 18.26 -4.86 -15.92
CA VAL A 275 16.97 -5.50 -16.15
C VAL A 275 17.12 -6.86 -16.75
N HIS A 276 16.19 -7.75 -16.43
CA HIS A 276 16.00 -8.98 -17.17
C HIS A 276 15.58 -8.63 -18.61
N ARG A 277 16.18 -9.27 -19.59
CA ARG A 277 15.90 -8.97 -21.00
C ARG A 277 14.63 -9.64 -21.52
N GLN A 278 14.10 -10.62 -20.81
CA GLN A 278 12.91 -11.37 -21.19
C GLN A 278 12.03 -11.65 -19.96
N PRO A 279 10.71 -11.64 -20.12
CA PRO A 279 9.79 -12.03 -19.06
C PRO A 279 9.97 -13.50 -18.69
N PRO A 280 9.66 -13.89 -17.44
CA PRO A 280 9.74 -15.28 -17.02
C PRO A 280 8.88 -16.19 -17.91
N ALA A 281 9.42 -17.36 -18.31
CA ALA A 281 8.69 -18.31 -19.15
C ALA A 281 7.34 -18.76 -18.54
N ALA A 282 7.24 -18.74 -17.21
CA ALA A 282 6.02 -19.10 -16.49
C ALA A 282 4.82 -18.17 -16.77
N ILE A 283 5.05 -16.93 -17.25
CA ILE A 283 3.98 -15.96 -17.51
C ILE A 283 3.68 -15.76 -18.99
N THR A 284 4.53 -16.26 -19.87
CA THR A 284 4.35 -16.15 -21.33
C THR A 284 3.43 -17.21 -21.91
N ARG A 285 3.09 -18.26 -21.12
CA ARG A 285 2.13 -19.30 -21.51
C ARG A 285 0.72 -18.88 -21.03
N PRO A 286 -0.33 -19.06 -21.86
CA PRO A 286 -1.68 -18.73 -21.45
C PRO A 286 -2.08 -19.58 -20.24
N HIS A 287 -2.39 -18.92 -19.14
CA HIS A 287 -2.99 -19.56 -17.97
C HIS A 287 -4.49 -19.71 -18.25
N ARG A 288 -4.95 -20.95 -18.38
CA ARG A 288 -6.37 -21.31 -18.55
C ARG A 288 -7.11 -21.30 -17.21
#